data_3a0b125ede2d3cd51cea8097a3ad62b8
#
_entry.id   3a0b125ede2d3cd51cea8097a3ad62b8
#
_cell.length_a   1.000
_cell.length_b   1.000
_cell.length_c   1.000
_cell.angle_alpha   90.00
_cell.angle_beta   90.00
_cell.angle_gamma   90.00
#
_symmetry.space_group_name_H-M   'P 1'
#
loop_
_entity.id
_entity.type
_entity.pdbx_description
1 polymer ?
#
loop_
_entity_poly.entity_id
_entity_poly.type
_entity_poly.pdbx_seq_one_letter_code
_entity_poly.pdbx_strand_id
1 'polypeptide(L)'
;METCLALLLGLPARYGGYGLGMPEMNAKVLIPARLGKRTTYREYHCDLYWSEQNVAIEYNSREFHVNELAVERDASRINNLKAAGIEALAVTRAHVADNVKFDAIAHSAASLVGKRIRIAHVDINERRMSLRKQLFSKDPWC
;
A
#
# COMPACT_ATOMS: atom_id res chain seq x y z
N MET A 1 -5.86 2.69 -9.62
CA MET A 1 -4.47 2.61 -9.11
C MET A 1 -4.30 1.54 -8.04
N GLU A 2 -5.19 1.45 -7.08
CA GLU A 2 -5.15 0.47 -5.97
C GLU A 2 -5.05 -0.99 -6.44
N THR A 3 -5.84 -1.35 -7.47
CA THR A 3 -5.78 -2.69 -8.08
C THR A 3 -4.39 -3.00 -8.64
N CYS A 4 -3.75 -2.04 -9.30
CA CYS A 4 -2.41 -2.20 -9.84
C CYS A 4 -1.37 -2.38 -8.73
N LEU A 5 -1.50 -1.64 -7.64
CA LEU A 5 -0.67 -1.81 -6.45
C LEU A 5 -0.85 -3.18 -5.81
N ALA A 6 -2.11 -3.63 -5.66
CA ALA A 6 -2.42 -4.94 -5.11
C ALA A 6 -1.78 -6.06 -5.94
N LEU A 7 -1.87 -5.98 -7.27
CA LEU A 7 -1.27 -6.96 -8.18
C LEU A 7 0.26 -6.90 -8.17
N LEU A 8 0.87 -5.72 -8.21
CA LEU A 8 2.33 -5.59 -8.14
C LEU A 8 2.89 -6.17 -6.84
N LEU A 9 2.30 -5.84 -5.70
CA LEU A 9 2.78 -6.29 -4.39
C LEU A 9 2.41 -7.74 -4.11
N GLY A 10 1.19 -8.15 -4.46
CA GLY A 10 0.61 -9.42 -4.06
C GLY A 10 1.01 -10.61 -4.92
N LEU A 11 1.10 -10.43 -6.24
CA LEU A 11 1.37 -11.54 -7.16
C LEU A 11 2.74 -12.18 -6.90
N PRO A 12 2.84 -13.51 -7.09
CA PRO A 12 4.12 -14.23 -7.02
C PRO A 12 5.17 -13.71 -8.02
N ALA A 13 6.45 -13.88 -7.68
CA ALA A 13 7.59 -13.46 -8.50
C ALA A 13 7.57 -14.02 -9.94
N ARG A 14 7.02 -15.24 -10.13
CA ARG A 14 6.86 -15.85 -11.47
C ARG A 14 6.01 -15.01 -12.42
N TYR A 15 5.14 -14.15 -11.89
CA TYR A 15 4.32 -13.21 -12.66
C TYR A 15 4.87 -11.77 -12.65
N GLY A 16 6.01 -11.55 -12.01
CA GLY A 16 6.62 -10.22 -11.88
C GLY A 16 6.16 -9.44 -10.65
N GLY A 17 5.36 -10.03 -9.75
CA GLY A 17 4.98 -9.42 -8.48
C GLY A 17 6.05 -9.59 -7.39
N TYR A 18 5.82 -8.94 -6.25
CA TYR A 18 6.72 -9.00 -5.09
C TYR A 18 6.41 -10.16 -4.14
N GLY A 19 5.30 -10.85 -4.33
CA GLY A 19 4.97 -12.08 -3.59
C GLY A 19 4.51 -11.86 -2.15
N LEU A 20 3.99 -10.70 -1.83
CA LEU A 20 3.50 -10.40 -0.48
C LEU A 20 2.18 -11.10 -0.13
N GLY A 21 1.51 -11.69 -1.12
CA GLY A 21 0.15 -12.19 -1.01
C GLY A 21 -0.86 -11.07 -1.25
N MET A 22 -2.03 -11.45 -1.72
CA MET A 22 -3.06 -10.47 -2.09
C MET A 22 -3.61 -9.79 -0.83
N PRO A 23 -3.61 -8.45 -0.78
CA PRO A 23 -4.27 -7.71 0.29
C PRO A 23 -5.79 -7.69 0.10
N GLU A 24 -6.51 -7.42 1.17
CA GLU A 24 -7.89 -6.94 1.09
C GLU A 24 -7.89 -5.51 0.55
N MET A 25 -8.72 -5.25 -0.46
CA MET A 25 -8.84 -3.94 -1.07
C MET A 25 -10.01 -3.18 -0.46
N ASN A 26 -9.83 -1.87 -0.24
CA ASN A 26 -10.83 -1.00 0.38
C ASN A 26 -11.38 -1.61 1.68
N ALA A 27 -10.48 -2.15 2.50
CA ALA A 27 -10.81 -2.88 3.70
C ALA A 27 -11.33 -1.95 4.80
N LYS A 28 -12.47 -2.30 5.37
CA LYS A 28 -13.07 -1.59 6.49
C LYS A 28 -12.42 -2.00 7.80
N VAL A 29 -11.84 -1.06 8.53
CA VAL A 29 -11.27 -1.25 9.86
C VAL A 29 -11.93 -0.33 10.87
N LEU A 30 -12.14 -0.83 12.09
CA LEU A 30 -12.70 -0.06 13.20
C LEU A 30 -11.57 0.35 14.14
N ILE A 31 -11.36 1.65 14.28
CA ILE A 31 -10.32 2.23 15.12
C ILE A 31 -10.92 2.80 16.39
N PRO A 32 -10.44 2.40 17.58
CA PRO A 32 -10.92 2.97 18.83
C PRO A 32 -10.53 4.46 18.92
N ALA A 33 -11.51 5.29 19.19
CA ALA A 33 -11.31 6.71 19.48
C ALA A 33 -11.78 6.99 20.91
N ARG A 34 -10.90 7.58 21.71
CA ARG A 34 -11.24 7.97 23.07
C ARG A 34 -11.92 9.34 23.08
N LEU A 35 -13.15 9.40 23.58
CA LEU A 35 -13.87 10.63 23.86
C LEU A 35 -14.06 10.73 25.39
N GLY A 36 -13.15 11.34 26.10
CA GLY A 36 -13.14 11.38 27.55
C GLY A 36 -13.03 9.98 28.16
N LYS A 37 -14.02 9.56 28.96
CA LYS A 37 -14.08 8.23 29.61
C LYS A 37 -14.74 7.15 28.73
N ARG A 38 -15.26 7.52 27.53
CA ARG A 38 -15.94 6.59 26.63
C ARG A 38 -15.04 6.22 25.47
N THR A 39 -15.02 4.94 25.12
CA THR A 39 -14.41 4.46 23.89
C THR A 39 -15.47 4.41 22.81
N THR A 40 -15.26 5.14 21.73
CA THR A 40 -16.05 5.08 20.51
C THR A 40 -15.21 4.44 19.42
N TYR A 41 -15.83 3.97 18.34
CA TYR A 41 -15.10 3.41 17.20
C TYR A 41 -15.35 4.30 15.99
N ARG A 42 -14.27 4.60 15.26
CA ARG A 42 -14.35 5.25 13.95
C ARG A 42 -14.05 4.23 12.87
N GLU A 43 -14.82 4.29 11.82
CA GLU A 43 -14.63 3.49 10.64
C GLU A 43 -13.58 4.14 9.71
N TYR A 44 -12.61 3.33 9.27
CA TYR A 44 -11.61 3.70 8.27
C TYR A 44 -11.65 2.69 7.14
N HIS A 45 -11.37 3.15 5.93
CA HIS A 45 -11.18 2.29 4.77
C HIS A 45 -9.72 2.36 4.37
N CYS A 46 -9.03 1.22 4.44
CA CYS A 46 -7.66 1.08 3.97
C CYS A 46 -7.67 0.66 2.51
N ASP A 47 -6.89 1.33 1.66
CA ASP A 47 -6.84 1.02 0.24
C ASP A 47 -6.38 -0.42 0.00
N LEU A 48 -5.29 -0.82 0.65
CA LEU A 48 -4.80 -2.20 0.70
C LEU A 48 -4.53 -2.58 2.16
N TYR A 49 -4.98 -3.77 2.57
CA TYR A 49 -4.83 -4.21 3.96
C TYR A 49 -4.50 -5.70 4.07
N TRP A 50 -3.45 -6.02 4.78
CA TRP A 50 -3.10 -7.38 5.22
C TRP A 50 -3.57 -7.56 6.65
N SER A 51 -4.77 -8.11 6.81
CA SER A 51 -5.47 -8.18 8.10
C SER A 51 -4.74 -9.03 9.14
N GLU A 52 -4.12 -10.14 8.73
CA GLU A 52 -3.37 -11.01 9.64
C GLU A 52 -2.13 -10.34 10.25
N GLN A 53 -1.51 -9.41 9.53
CA GLN A 53 -0.31 -8.69 9.97
C GLN A 53 -0.60 -7.29 10.48
N ASN A 54 -1.84 -6.82 10.36
CA ASN A 54 -2.23 -5.44 10.66
C ASN A 54 -1.38 -4.40 9.89
N VAL A 55 -1.18 -4.62 8.60
CA VAL A 55 -0.42 -3.73 7.71
C VAL A 55 -1.33 -3.14 6.66
N ALA A 56 -1.31 -1.83 6.51
CA ALA A 56 -2.05 -1.09 5.50
C ALA A 56 -1.13 -0.34 4.54
N ILE A 57 -1.55 -0.22 3.29
CA ILE A 57 -0.97 0.71 2.32
C ILE A 57 -2.06 1.67 1.88
N GLU A 58 -1.77 2.96 1.97
CA GLU A 58 -2.64 4.06 1.56
C GLU A 58 -2.07 4.70 0.30
N TYR A 59 -2.85 4.74 -0.78
CA TYR A 59 -2.46 5.39 -2.01
C TYR A 59 -2.87 6.86 -2.02
N ASN A 60 -1.89 7.74 -2.06
CA ASN A 60 -2.13 9.17 -2.17
C ASN A 60 -1.92 9.64 -3.62
N SER A 61 -3.03 9.89 -4.33
CA SER A 61 -3.02 10.37 -5.71
C SER A 61 -2.71 11.86 -5.85
N ARG A 62 -2.72 12.60 -4.74
CA ARG A 62 -2.54 14.05 -4.75
C ARG A 62 -1.07 14.40 -4.91
N GLU A 63 -0.67 14.71 -6.13
CA GLU A 63 0.57 15.38 -6.44
C GLU A 63 0.37 16.91 -6.37
N PHE A 64 1.15 17.59 -5.54
CA PHE A 64 1.55 18.99 -5.66
C PHE A 64 0.53 20.16 -5.51
N HIS A 65 -0.66 19.95 -5.04
CA HIS A 65 -1.35 21.10 -4.43
C HIS A 65 -1.21 20.95 -2.91
N VAL A 66 -0.10 21.50 -2.38
CA VAL A 66 0.17 21.55 -0.94
C VAL A 66 -0.85 22.49 -0.29
N ASN A 67 -2.03 21.96 -0.05
CA ASN A 67 -2.93 22.53 0.92
C ASN A 67 -2.50 21.95 2.26
N GLU A 68 -1.98 22.77 3.16
CA GLU A 68 -1.53 22.38 4.51
C GLU A 68 -2.56 21.51 5.23
N LEU A 69 -3.85 21.82 5.05
CA LEU A 69 -4.96 21.04 5.60
C LEU A 69 -5.05 19.59 5.06
N ALA A 70 -4.61 19.36 3.83
CA ALA A 70 -4.61 17.99 3.26
C ALA A 70 -3.45 17.17 3.81
N VAL A 71 -2.27 17.76 3.96
CA VAL A 71 -1.09 17.13 4.57
C VAL A 71 -1.38 16.76 6.02
N GLU A 72 -2.01 17.66 6.77
CA GLU A 72 -2.39 17.43 8.16
C GLU A 72 -3.41 16.29 8.30
N ARG A 73 -4.39 16.20 7.41
CA ARG A 73 -5.37 15.10 7.39
C ARG A 73 -4.73 13.76 7.10
N ASP A 74 -3.82 13.71 6.14
CA ASP A 74 -3.14 12.46 5.75
C ASP A 74 -2.21 11.99 6.88
N ALA A 75 -1.47 12.91 7.51
CA ALA A 75 -0.66 12.60 8.68
C ALA A 75 -1.51 12.11 9.86
N SER A 76 -2.64 12.77 10.13
CA SER A 76 -3.58 12.35 11.18
C SER A 76 -4.15 10.96 10.91
N ARG A 77 -4.44 10.64 9.65
CA ARG A 77 -4.95 9.32 9.25
C ARG A 77 -3.94 8.22 9.55
N ILE A 78 -2.69 8.38 9.11
CA ILE A 78 -1.61 7.43 9.39
C ILE A 78 -1.37 7.27 10.90
N ASN A 79 -1.35 8.38 11.64
CA ASN A 79 -1.17 8.34 13.09
C ASN A 79 -2.30 7.61 13.82
N ASN A 80 -3.54 7.78 13.36
CA ASN A 80 -4.70 7.08 13.94
C ASN A 80 -4.62 5.57 13.67
N LEU A 81 -4.21 5.16 12.48
CA LEU A 81 -3.99 3.75 12.15
C LEU A 81 -2.90 3.15 13.05
N LYS A 82 -1.76 3.83 13.19
CA LYS A 82 -0.67 3.40 14.08
C LYS A 82 -1.09 3.31 15.54
N ALA A 83 -1.85 4.28 16.04
CA ALA A 83 -2.38 4.24 17.39
C ALA A 83 -3.33 3.06 17.65
N ALA A 84 -3.94 2.53 16.60
CA ALA A 84 -4.77 1.32 16.62
C ALA A 84 -3.98 0.02 16.41
N GLY A 85 -2.65 0.09 16.30
CA GLY A 85 -1.79 -1.07 16.09
C GLY A 85 -1.71 -1.51 14.62
N ILE A 86 -2.10 -0.65 13.68
CA ILE A 86 -2.01 -0.89 12.24
C ILE A 86 -0.81 -0.13 11.70
N GLU A 87 0.19 -0.85 11.20
CA GLU A 87 1.31 -0.24 10.50
C GLU A 87 0.88 0.22 9.11
N ALA A 88 1.06 1.51 8.82
CA ALA A 88 0.59 2.10 7.58
C ALA A 88 1.74 2.74 6.78
N LEU A 89 1.77 2.44 5.48
CA LEU A 89 2.67 3.04 4.49
C LEU A 89 1.89 3.90 3.51
N ALA A 90 2.33 5.13 3.30
CA ALA A 90 1.80 5.98 2.25
C ALA A 90 2.56 5.77 0.94
N VAL A 91 1.84 5.51 -0.14
CA VAL A 91 2.37 5.34 -1.50
C VAL A 91 1.80 6.43 -2.39
N THR A 92 2.66 7.14 -3.07
CA THR A 92 2.27 8.21 -4.00
C THR A 92 2.44 7.76 -5.45
N ARG A 93 1.88 8.54 -6.37
CA ARG A 93 2.10 8.34 -7.80
C ARG A 93 3.59 8.38 -8.17
N ALA A 94 4.37 9.26 -7.55
CA ALA A 94 5.81 9.34 -7.77
C ALA A 94 6.55 8.06 -7.35
N HIS A 95 6.11 7.40 -6.26
CA HIS A 95 6.62 6.08 -5.87
C HIS A 95 6.30 5.03 -6.93
N VAL A 96 5.08 5.05 -7.46
CA VAL A 96 4.66 4.06 -8.47
C VAL A 96 5.33 4.28 -9.82
N ALA A 97 5.59 5.53 -10.21
CA ALA A 97 6.21 5.86 -11.50
C ALA A 97 7.70 5.48 -11.56
N ASP A 98 8.38 5.46 -10.43
CA ASP A 98 9.82 5.18 -10.33
C ASP A 98 10.05 3.75 -9.81
N ASN A 99 10.74 2.93 -10.60
CA ASN A 99 10.97 1.52 -10.25
C ASN A 99 11.81 1.36 -8.97
N VAL A 100 12.81 2.23 -8.76
CA VAL A 100 13.69 2.17 -7.58
C VAL A 100 12.91 2.56 -6.32
N LYS A 101 12.13 3.62 -6.40
CA LYS A 101 11.27 4.06 -5.29
C LYS A 101 10.22 3.01 -4.96
N PHE A 102 9.62 2.41 -5.98
CA PHE A 102 8.64 1.35 -5.77
C PHE A 102 9.24 0.10 -5.15
N ASP A 103 10.45 -0.29 -5.58
CA ASP A 103 11.18 -1.41 -4.99
C ASP A 103 11.45 -1.18 -3.49
N ALA A 104 11.84 0.02 -3.10
CA ALA A 104 12.01 0.39 -1.69
C ALA A 104 10.70 0.27 -0.89
N ILE A 105 9.58 0.73 -1.45
CA ILE A 105 8.24 0.57 -0.83
C ILE A 105 7.89 -0.91 -0.68
N ALA A 106 8.12 -1.72 -1.73
CA ALA A 106 7.84 -3.15 -1.69
C ALA A 106 8.67 -3.88 -0.64
N HIS A 107 9.95 -3.53 -0.47
CA HIS A 107 10.80 -4.07 0.59
C HIS A 107 10.34 -3.65 1.99
N SER A 108 9.92 -2.40 2.17
CA SER A 108 9.34 -1.92 3.42
C SER A 108 8.05 -2.67 3.76
N ALA A 109 7.14 -2.80 2.80
CA ALA A 109 5.91 -3.57 2.95
C ALA A 109 6.20 -5.04 3.28
N ALA A 110 7.15 -5.67 2.58
CA ALA A 110 7.57 -7.04 2.83
C ALA A 110 8.05 -7.25 4.28
N SER A 111 8.85 -6.32 4.78
CA SER A 111 9.32 -6.35 6.17
C SER A 111 8.16 -6.30 7.17
N LEU A 112 7.18 -5.43 6.94
CA LEU A 112 6.01 -5.28 7.81
C LEU A 112 5.09 -6.51 7.78
N VAL A 113 4.84 -7.09 6.59
CA VAL A 113 4.04 -8.33 6.48
C VAL A 113 4.83 -9.60 6.81
N GLY A 114 6.08 -9.48 7.28
CA GLY A 114 6.91 -10.61 7.69
C GLY A 114 7.31 -11.53 6.53
N LYS A 115 7.38 -11.02 5.31
CA LYS A 115 7.76 -11.80 4.12
C LYS A 115 9.10 -11.34 3.56
N ARG A 116 9.80 -12.28 2.91
CA ARG A 116 11.02 -11.99 2.17
C ARG A 116 10.73 -11.94 0.67
N ILE A 117 11.14 -10.87 0.02
CA ILE A 117 11.13 -10.78 -1.43
C ILE A 117 12.21 -11.74 -1.97
N ARG A 118 11.78 -12.79 -2.66
CA ARG A 118 12.70 -13.78 -3.23
C ARG A 118 13.07 -13.38 -4.64
N ILE A 119 14.36 -13.25 -4.91
CA ILE A 119 14.91 -13.15 -6.27
C ILE A 119 15.08 -14.60 -6.77
N ALA A 120 13.96 -15.23 -7.10
CA ALA A 120 13.96 -16.65 -7.47
C ALA A 120 14.25 -16.90 -8.96
N HIS A 121 14.29 -15.84 -9.77
CA HIS A 121 14.45 -15.93 -11.23
C HIS A 121 15.50 -14.92 -11.71
N VAL A 122 16.37 -15.37 -12.62
CA VAL A 122 17.39 -14.51 -13.24
C VAL A 122 16.73 -13.34 -14.00
N ASP A 123 15.54 -13.56 -14.55
CA ASP A 123 14.76 -12.62 -15.35
C ASP A 123 13.70 -11.84 -14.53
N ILE A 124 13.84 -11.77 -13.20
CA ILE A 124 12.83 -11.13 -12.34
C ILE A 124 12.56 -9.67 -12.70
N ASN A 125 13.59 -8.94 -13.09
CA ASN A 125 13.45 -7.54 -13.48
C ASN A 125 12.65 -7.39 -14.77
N GLU A 126 12.88 -8.27 -15.75
CA GLU A 126 12.11 -8.29 -17.01
C GLU A 126 10.65 -8.62 -16.74
N ARG A 127 10.37 -9.59 -15.88
CA ARG A 127 9.00 -9.95 -15.48
C ARG A 127 8.31 -8.79 -14.76
N ARG A 128 8.99 -8.11 -13.85
CA ARG A 128 8.46 -6.91 -13.17
C ARG A 128 8.14 -5.79 -14.17
N MET A 129 9.04 -5.52 -15.10
CA MET A 129 8.81 -4.53 -16.17
C MET A 129 7.64 -4.93 -17.07
N SER A 130 7.54 -6.20 -17.42
CA SER A 130 6.43 -6.73 -18.23
C SER A 130 5.09 -6.56 -17.51
N LEU A 131 5.01 -6.98 -16.25
CA LEU A 131 3.80 -6.80 -15.43
C LEU A 131 3.42 -5.32 -15.32
N ARG A 132 4.39 -4.46 -15.00
CA ARG A 132 4.14 -3.01 -14.93
C ARG A 132 3.63 -2.45 -16.25
N LYS A 133 4.24 -2.84 -17.37
CA LYS A 133 3.78 -2.41 -18.69
C LYS A 133 2.34 -2.84 -18.97
N GLN A 134 1.97 -4.06 -18.58
CA GLN A 134 0.59 -4.54 -18.74
C GLN A 134 -0.40 -3.76 -17.87
N LEU A 135 -0.05 -3.49 -16.62
CA LEU A 135 -0.92 -2.79 -15.67
C LEU A 135 -1.08 -1.30 -15.97
N PHE A 136 -0.03 -0.65 -16.50
CA PHE A 136 -0.01 0.79 -16.78
C PHE A 136 -0.04 1.13 -18.27
N SER A 137 -0.16 0.12 -19.17
CA SER A 137 -0.53 0.40 -20.56
C SER A 137 -1.92 1.05 -20.57
N LYS A 138 -2.14 1.95 -21.53
CA LYS A 138 -3.28 2.88 -21.66
C LYS A 138 -4.70 2.29 -21.54
N ASP A 139 -4.89 1.29 -20.72
CA ASP A 139 -6.19 0.72 -20.41
C ASP A 139 -6.80 1.42 -19.17
N PRO A 140 -8.13 1.70 -19.19
CA PRO A 140 -8.81 2.52 -18.19
C PRO A 140 -8.87 1.91 -16.77
N TRP A 141 -8.18 0.82 -16.49
CA TRP A 141 -8.26 0.09 -15.23
C TRP A 141 -7.20 0.48 -14.20
N CYS A 142 -6.22 1.33 -14.55
CA CYS A 142 -5.19 1.82 -13.62
C CYS A 142 -5.09 3.36 -13.62
#